data_2d2b75832bf9e5489b09f227ec5420f0
#
_entry.id   2d2b75832bf9e5489b09f227ec5420f0
#
_cell.length_a   1.000
_cell.length_b   1.000
_cell.length_c   1.000
_cell.angle_alpha   90.00
_cell.angle_beta   90.00
_cell.angle_gamma   90.00
#
_symmetry.space_group_name_H-M   'P 1'
#
loop_
_entity.id
_entity.type
_entity.pdbx_description
1 polymer ?
#
loop_
_entity_poly.entity_id
_entity_poly.type
_entity_poly.pdbx_seq_one_letter_code
_entity_poly.pdbx_strand_id
1 'polypeptide(L)'
;MRIVISSHYSLLHSIDAAEPQLPDLQALIQRWHPERIRRIDRYIQLCVAGGLNCVAGRQLPADTGVYLSSSAGAVSTSSAAMRHIQQQGELPKPLHFVNTLGNSAGYYLTRLLQLNGNTLLVSDEELSFEAALLHAGMDLLAGRISTALVGGFDEVAIPIAQHLERLRAPADTASLYEGSHWLLLEMQNNSQNPITGELELPSYLRDMETLAQWLDQHIERPLQLSFRPNAKERALLSNRQWQEFAGKALPHGVFSGAALNALVGGNQSAIHLSKKTGGSYCAVIVSFAESPAPSV
;
A
#
# COMPACT_ATOMS: atom_id res chain seq x y z
N MET A 1 9.38 19.14 13.34
CA MET A 1 8.38 19.02 12.27
C MET A 1 7.91 17.57 12.29
N ARG A 2 6.60 17.32 12.29
CA ARG A 2 6.02 15.98 12.36
C ARG A 2 5.13 15.73 11.16
N ILE A 3 5.18 14.51 10.64
CA ILE A 3 4.29 14.04 9.57
C ILE A 3 3.04 13.50 10.25
N VAL A 4 1.87 13.98 9.83
CA VAL A 4 0.58 13.56 10.36
C VAL A 4 -0.25 12.86 9.28
N ILE A 5 -1.06 11.90 9.73
CA ILE A 5 -2.01 11.19 8.89
C ILE A 5 -3.36 11.92 9.00
N SER A 6 -3.85 12.49 7.91
CA SER A 6 -5.14 13.20 7.87
C SER A 6 -6.28 12.37 7.27
N SER A 7 -5.95 11.29 6.57
CA SER A 7 -6.91 10.31 6.07
C SER A 7 -6.24 8.98 5.77
N HIS A 8 -7.04 7.93 5.75
CA HIS A 8 -6.59 6.60 5.34
C HIS A 8 -7.73 5.83 4.65
N TYR A 9 -7.36 4.85 3.83
CA TYR A 9 -8.30 3.91 3.21
C TYR A 9 -7.63 2.59 2.93
N SER A 10 -8.32 1.50 3.19
CA SER A 10 -7.81 0.16 2.90
C SER A 10 -8.92 -0.71 2.32
N LEU A 11 -8.69 -1.21 1.12
CA LEU A 11 -9.43 -2.29 0.48
C LEU A 11 -8.54 -3.54 0.53
N LEU A 12 -8.95 -4.53 1.30
CA LEU A 12 -8.33 -5.84 1.32
C LEU A 12 -9.41 -6.88 1.01
N HIS A 13 -9.30 -7.56 -0.12
CA HIS A 13 -10.28 -8.52 -0.58
C HIS A 13 -9.67 -9.90 -0.75
N SER A 14 -10.26 -10.91 -0.09
CA SER A 14 -9.86 -12.31 -0.25
C SER A 14 -10.60 -12.92 -1.43
N ILE A 15 -9.86 -13.55 -2.34
CA ILE A 15 -10.36 -14.18 -3.54
C ILE A 15 -10.15 -15.68 -3.41
N ASP A 16 -11.23 -16.46 -3.53
CA ASP A 16 -11.16 -17.90 -3.59
C ASP A 16 -10.50 -18.35 -4.91
N ALA A 17 -9.55 -19.29 -4.82
CA ALA A 17 -8.80 -19.74 -5.98
C ALA A 17 -9.65 -20.63 -6.93
N ALA A 18 -10.65 -21.33 -6.41
CA ALA A 18 -11.53 -22.20 -7.18
C ALA A 18 -12.69 -21.42 -7.82
N GLU A 19 -13.26 -20.46 -7.08
CA GLU A 19 -14.39 -19.64 -7.51
C GLU A 19 -14.08 -18.15 -7.36
N PRO A 20 -13.26 -17.56 -8.25
CA PRO A 20 -12.79 -16.20 -8.09
C PRO A 20 -13.90 -15.16 -8.27
N GLN A 21 -14.24 -14.48 -7.20
CA GLN A 21 -15.12 -13.31 -7.20
C GLN A 21 -14.31 -12.05 -6.92
N LEU A 22 -14.25 -11.19 -7.91
CA LEU A 22 -13.53 -9.92 -7.80
C LEU A 22 -14.47 -8.80 -7.33
N PRO A 23 -14.02 -7.89 -6.44
CA PRO A 23 -14.83 -6.76 -6.02
C PRO A 23 -15.18 -5.83 -7.19
N ASP A 24 -16.36 -5.23 -7.13
CA ASP A 24 -16.77 -4.19 -8.09
C ASP A 24 -16.07 -2.86 -7.76
N LEU A 25 -14.92 -2.65 -8.40
CA LEU A 25 -14.15 -1.43 -8.24
C LEU A 25 -14.84 -0.22 -8.89
N GLN A 26 -15.67 -0.45 -9.90
CA GLN A 26 -16.40 0.63 -10.56
C GLN A 26 -17.42 1.27 -9.60
N ALA A 27 -18.12 0.48 -8.80
CA ALA A 27 -19.02 1.00 -7.78
C ALA A 27 -18.28 1.84 -6.72
N LEU A 28 -17.07 1.44 -6.33
CA LEU A 28 -16.23 2.22 -5.40
C LEU A 28 -15.77 3.55 -6.01
N ILE A 29 -15.43 3.57 -7.30
CA ILE A 29 -15.05 4.79 -8.03
C ILE A 29 -16.24 5.74 -8.15
N GLN A 30 -17.42 5.22 -8.49
CA GLN A 30 -18.63 6.01 -8.73
C GLN A 30 -19.16 6.76 -7.50
N ARG A 31 -18.75 6.37 -6.29
CA ARG A 31 -19.04 7.13 -5.07
C ARG A 31 -18.53 8.56 -5.12
N TRP A 32 -17.41 8.79 -5.80
CA TRP A 32 -16.71 10.08 -5.84
C TRP A 32 -16.60 10.65 -7.25
N HIS A 33 -16.71 9.80 -8.28
CA HIS A 33 -16.67 10.19 -9.68
C HIS A 33 -17.80 9.47 -10.44
N PRO A 34 -18.99 10.10 -10.59
CA PRO A 34 -20.17 9.44 -11.16
C PRO A 34 -20.00 8.98 -12.62
N GLU A 35 -19.16 9.68 -13.39
CA GLU A 35 -18.89 9.34 -14.77
C GLU A 35 -18.06 8.07 -14.90
N ARG A 36 -18.44 7.20 -15.83
CA ARG A 36 -17.67 5.99 -16.10
C ARG A 36 -16.34 6.31 -16.76
N ILE A 37 -15.24 5.94 -16.09
CA ILE A 37 -13.90 6.04 -16.68
C ILE A 37 -13.75 4.88 -17.67
N ARG A 38 -13.51 5.23 -18.94
CA ARG A 38 -13.38 4.23 -20.01
C ARG A 38 -11.91 3.81 -20.15
N ARG A 39 -11.71 2.57 -20.61
CA ARG A 39 -10.40 2.02 -21.05
C ARG A 39 -9.34 1.96 -19.95
N ILE A 40 -9.76 1.80 -18.69
CA ILE A 40 -8.89 1.49 -17.57
C ILE A 40 -9.02 0.01 -17.24
N ASP A 41 -7.89 -0.62 -17.03
CA ASP A 41 -7.80 -2.01 -16.56
C ASP A 41 -7.93 -2.10 -15.04
N ARG A 42 -7.89 -3.33 -14.51
CA ARG A 42 -8.10 -3.58 -13.10
C ARG A 42 -7.05 -2.94 -12.21
N TYR A 43 -5.78 -2.97 -12.63
CA TYR A 43 -4.69 -2.32 -11.92
C TYR A 43 -4.93 -0.82 -11.73
N ILE A 44 -5.32 -0.13 -12.81
CA ILE A 44 -5.68 1.29 -12.76
C ILE A 44 -6.94 1.52 -11.91
N GLN A 45 -7.94 0.63 -12.01
CA GLN A 45 -9.16 0.73 -11.19
C GLN A 45 -8.85 0.61 -9.69
N LEU A 46 -7.95 -0.28 -9.27
CA LEU A 46 -7.51 -0.39 -7.87
C LEU A 46 -6.87 0.90 -7.36
N CYS A 47 -5.97 1.48 -8.15
CA CYS A 47 -5.37 2.77 -7.83
C CYS A 47 -6.42 3.87 -7.67
N VAL A 48 -7.28 4.03 -8.67
CA VAL A 48 -8.29 5.10 -8.69
C VAL A 48 -9.33 4.89 -7.57
N ALA A 49 -9.83 3.67 -7.39
CA ALA A 49 -10.79 3.37 -6.33
C ALA A 49 -10.22 3.68 -4.94
N GLY A 50 -9.00 3.22 -4.67
CA GLY A 50 -8.36 3.45 -3.38
C GLY A 50 -8.05 4.93 -3.13
N GLY A 51 -7.43 5.60 -4.10
CA GLY A 51 -7.07 7.02 -3.98
C GLY A 51 -8.28 7.93 -3.80
N LEU A 52 -9.35 7.75 -4.60
CA LEU A 52 -10.57 8.54 -4.46
C LEU A 52 -11.27 8.32 -3.10
N ASN A 53 -11.32 7.08 -2.61
CA ASN A 53 -11.91 6.78 -1.31
C ASN A 53 -11.05 7.29 -0.14
N CYS A 54 -9.73 7.35 -0.27
CA CYS A 54 -8.85 7.97 0.72
C CYS A 54 -9.06 9.49 0.80
N VAL A 55 -9.17 10.15 -0.35
CA VAL A 55 -9.44 11.60 -0.44
C VAL A 55 -10.86 11.94 0.01
N ALA A 56 -11.83 11.04 -0.25
CA ALA A 56 -13.22 11.15 0.22
C ALA A 56 -13.91 12.48 -0.14
N GLY A 57 -13.73 12.95 -1.38
CA GLY A 57 -14.31 14.16 -1.91
C GLY A 57 -13.68 15.48 -1.43
N ARG A 58 -12.60 15.41 -0.64
CA ARG A 58 -11.85 16.60 -0.21
C ARG A 58 -11.13 17.21 -1.41
N GLN A 59 -11.04 18.51 -1.44
CA GLN A 59 -10.20 19.22 -2.39
C GLN A 59 -8.78 19.28 -1.81
N LEU A 60 -7.84 18.67 -2.51
CA LEU A 60 -6.42 18.71 -2.15
C LEU A 60 -5.73 19.93 -2.80
N PRO A 61 -4.62 20.42 -2.21
CA PRO A 61 -3.75 21.38 -2.89
C PRO A 61 -3.28 20.82 -4.25
N ALA A 62 -3.24 21.67 -5.27
CA ALA A 62 -2.89 21.24 -6.63
C ALA A 62 -1.45 20.67 -6.72
N ASP A 63 -0.57 21.08 -5.84
CA ASP A 63 0.82 20.64 -5.72
C ASP A 63 1.00 19.38 -4.85
N THR A 64 -0.11 18.75 -4.42
CA THR A 64 -0.05 17.48 -3.66
C THR A 64 0.76 16.44 -4.42
N GLY A 65 1.78 15.88 -3.75
CA GLY A 65 2.57 14.78 -4.28
C GLY A 65 1.80 13.45 -4.24
N VAL A 66 1.95 12.62 -5.28
CA VAL A 66 1.32 11.29 -5.36
C VAL A 66 2.40 10.21 -5.44
N TYR A 67 2.48 9.39 -4.40
CA TYR A 67 3.48 8.34 -4.25
C TYR A 67 2.81 6.98 -4.31
N LEU A 68 3.03 6.28 -5.39
CA LEU A 68 2.40 5.00 -5.68
C LEU A 68 3.38 3.86 -5.44
N SER A 69 2.88 2.73 -5.03
CA SER A 69 3.64 1.50 -4.91
C SER A 69 2.87 0.28 -5.42
N SER A 70 3.62 -0.63 -6.02
CA SER A 70 3.14 -1.93 -6.45
C SER A 70 4.32 -2.88 -6.55
N SER A 71 4.19 -4.10 -6.12
CA SER A 71 5.26 -5.10 -6.27
C SER A 71 5.27 -5.74 -7.65
N ALA A 72 4.11 -5.87 -8.27
CA ALA A 72 3.93 -6.62 -9.51
C ALA A 72 3.50 -5.77 -10.72
N GLY A 73 3.00 -4.55 -10.50
CA GLY A 73 2.50 -3.66 -11.53
C GLY A 73 1.24 -4.19 -12.23
N ALA A 74 1.01 -3.76 -13.46
CA ALA A 74 -0.15 -4.14 -14.29
C ALA A 74 0.00 -5.56 -14.86
N VAL A 75 0.00 -6.57 -14.01
CA VAL A 75 0.28 -7.98 -14.37
C VAL A 75 -0.72 -8.55 -15.37
N SER A 76 -2.01 -8.28 -15.19
CA SER A 76 -3.06 -8.77 -16.09
C SER A 76 -2.89 -8.23 -17.48
N THR A 77 -2.69 -6.93 -17.61
CA THR A 77 -2.52 -6.23 -18.89
C THR A 77 -1.22 -6.62 -19.57
N SER A 78 -0.12 -6.70 -18.83
CA SER A 78 1.18 -7.13 -19.35
C SER A 78 1.14 -8.58 -19.83
N SER A 79 0.53 -9.49 -19.07
CA SER A 79 0.36 -10.90 -19.48
C SER A 79 -0.52 -11.02 -20.72
N ALA A 80 -1.59 -10.23 -20.84
CA ALA A 80 -2.44 -10.22 -22.02
C ALA A 80 -1.71 -9.70 -23.25
N ALA A 81 -0.92 -8.62 -23.11
CA ALA A 81 -0.10 -8.07 -24.19
C ALA A 81 0.94 -9.09 -24.68
N MET A 82 1.65 -9.77 -23.75
CA MET A 82 2.61 -10.80 -24.11
C MET A 82 1.98 -11.99 -24.82
N ARG A 83 0.82 -12.46 -24.34
CA ARG A 83 0.07 -13.54 -25.04
C ARG A 83 -0.35 -13.14 -26.46
N HIS A 84 -0.81 -11.90 -26.63
CA HIS A 84 -1.20 -11.37 -27.94
C HIS A 84 -0.01 -11.41 -28.93
N ILE A 85 1.15 -10.92 -28.50
CA ILE A 85 2.38 -10.96 -29.32
C ILE A 85 2.78 -12.40 -29.65
N GLN A 86 2.79 -13.29 -28.66
CA GLN A 86 3.23 -14.68 -28.86
C GLN A 86 2.29 -15.51 -29.74
N GLN A 87 0.97 -15.30 -29.62
CA GLN A 87 -0.02 -16.11 -30.34
C GLN A 87 -0.38 -15.55 -31.71
N GLN A 88 -0.36 -14.23 -31.87
CA GLN A 88 -0.83 -13.57 -33.10
C GLN A 88 0.33 -12.95 -33.91
N GLY A 89 1.50 -12.80 -33.30
CA GLY A 89 2.66 -12.15 -33.97
C GLY A 89 2.45 -10.64 -34.17
N GLU A 90 1.42 -10.05 -33.56
CA GLU A 90 1.07 -8.65 -33.72
C GLU A 90 1.39 -7.86 -32.46
N LEU A 91 1.72 -6.56 -32.64
CA LEU A 91 1.90 -5.64 -31.51
C LEU A 91 0.53 -5.31 -30.88
N PRO A 92 0.47 -5.18 -29.54
CA PRO A 92 -0.74 -4.77 -28.88
C PRO A 92 -1.14 -3.35 -29.32
N LYS A 93 -2.45 -3.05 -29.27
CA LYS A 93 -2.95 -1.70 -29.55
C LYS A 93 -2.25 -0.68 -28.64
N PRO A 94 -1.95 0.55 -29.12
CA PRO A 94 -1.19 1.54 -28.35
C PRO A 94 -1.70 1.76 -26.92
N LEU A 95 -3.01 1.80 -26.72
CA LEU A 95 -3.59 1.98 -25.38
C LEU A 95 -3.32 0.78 -24.46
N HIS A 96 -3.38 -0.45 -24.98
CA HIS A 96 -3.04 -1.63 -24.18
C HIS A 96 -1.57 -1.62 -23.78
N PHE A 97 -0.68 -1.15 -24.67
CA PHE A 97 0.72 -0.97 -24.34
C PHE A 97 0.92 0.08 -23.24
N VAL A 98 0.28 1.26 -23.36
CA VAL A 98 0.36 2.30 -22.33
C VAL A 98 -0.12 1.78 -20.96
N ASN A 99 -1.17 0.97 -20.90
CA ASN A 99 -1.68 0.42 -19.65
C ASN A 99 -0.77 -0.67 -19.03
N THR A 100 0.23 -1.19 -19.74
CA THR A 100 1.25 -2.05 -19.11
C THR A 100 2.23 -1.27 -18.25
N LEU A 101 2.32 0.05 -18.42
CA LEU A 101 3.19 0.91 -17.64
C LEU A 101 2.55 1.19 -16.27
N GLY A 102 3.23 0.82 -15.20
CA GLY A 102 2.70 0.97 -13.84
C GLY A 102 2.34 2.41 -13.47
N ASN A 103 3.05 3.42 -14.00
CA ASN A 103 2.76 4.83 -13.76
C ASN A 103 1.49 5.35 -14.46
N SER A 104 0.92 4.61 -15.41
CA SER A 104 -0.37 4.97 -16.03
C SER A 104 -1.48 5.13 -14.99
N ALA A 105 -1.46 4.33 -13.92
CA ALA A 105 -2.41 4.46 -12.81
C ALA A 105 -2.35 5.85 -12.15
N GLY A 106 -1.14 6.37 -11.95
CA GLY A 106 -0.91 7.72 -11.40
C GLY A 106 -1.50 8.82 -12.29
N TYR A 107 -1.32 8.71 -13.59
CA TYR A 107 -1.90 9.67 -14.55
C TYR A 107 -3.43 9.76 -14.42
N TYR A 108 -4.13 8.63 -14.36
CA TYR A 108 -5.58 8.65 -14.21
C TYR A 108 -6.01 9.25 -12.88
N LEU A 109 -5.35 8.88 -11.77
CA LEU A 109 -5.68 9.39 -10.45
C LEU A 109 -5.43 10.90 -10.33
N THR A 110 -4.24 11.39 -10.74
CA THR A 110 -3.89 12.81 -10.66
C THR A 110 -4.80 13.68 -11.52
N ARG A 111 -5.19 13.20 -12.71
CA ARG A 111 -6.14 13.88 -13.58
C ARG A 111 -7.52 14.01 -12.92
N LEU A 112 -8.02 12.96 -12.28
CA LEU A 112 -9.33 12.99 -11.61
C LEU A 112 -9.34 13.91 -10.40
N LEU A 113 -8.24 13.95 -9.66
CA LEU A 113 -8.06 14.81 -8.48
C LEU A 113 -7.55 16.21 -8.83
N GLN A 114 -7.30 16.51 -10.11
CA GLN A 114 -6.75 17.78 -10.61
C GLN A 114 -5.41 18.16 -9.96
N LEU A 115 -4.54 17.16 -9.72
CA LEU A 115 -3.25 17.36 -9.10
C LEU A 115 -2.16 17.54 -10.15
N ASN A 116 -1.23 18.46 -9.86
CA ASN A 116 -0.08 18.78 -10.72
C ASN A 116 1.27 18.58 -9.97
N GLY A 117 1.20 18.06 -8.76
CA GLY A 117 2.39 17.74 -7.96
C GLY A 117 3.19 16.57 -8.51
N ASN A 118 4.32 16.29 -7.87
CA ASN A 118 5.18 15.17 -8.24
C ASN A 118 4.43 13.83 -8.17
N THR A 119 4.61 12.98 -9.18
CA THR A 119 4.02 11.64 -9.18
C THR A 119 5.14 10.61 -9.35
N LEU A 120 5.28 9.72 -8.38
CA LEU A 120 6.29 8.67 -8.34
C LEU A 120 5.62 7.30 -8.19
N LEU A 121 6.09 6.30 -8.94
CA LEU A 121 5.78 4.88 -8.70
C LEU A 121 7.06 4.18 -8.24
N VAL A 122 6.98 3.48 -7.12
CA VAL A 122 8.08 2.73 -6.53
C VAL A 122 7.73 1.25 -6.47
N SER A 123 8.73 0.40 -6.74
CA SER A 123 8.62 -1.05 -6.55
C SER A 123 9.85 -1.55 -5.80
N ASP A 124 9.63 -2.19 -4.66
CA ASP A 124 10.66 -2.80 -3.80
C ASP A 124 10.12 -4.09 -3.15
N GLU A 125 9.55 -4.96 -3.98
CA GLU A 125 8.96 -6.24 -3.54
C GLU A 125 7.95 -6.02 -2.39
N GLU A 126 8.09 -6.73 -1.27
CA GLU A 126 7.20 -6.65 -0.12
C GLU A 126 7.35 -5.33 0.68
N LEU A 127 8.41 -4.53 0.43
CA LEU A 127 8.62 -3.22 1.06
C LEU A 127 8.23 -2.04 0.16
N SER A 128 7.52 -2.29 -0.94
CA SER A 128 7.14 -1.25 -1.90
C SER A 128 6.32 -0.14 -1.26
N PHE A 129 5.43 -0.45 -0.32
CA PHE A 129 4.61 0.55 0.37
C PHE A 129 5.45 1.46 1.27
N GLU A 130 6.38 0.87 2.03
CA GLU A 130 7.32 1.60 2.89
C GLU A 130 8.28 2.47 2.07
N ALA A 131 8.70 2.00 0.90
CA ALA A 131 9.52 2.80 -0.01
C ALA A 131 8.78 4.05 -0.50
N ALA A 132 7.50 3.92 -0.87
CA ALA A 132 6.67 5.08 -1.23
C ALA A 132 6.47 6.04 -0.05
N LEU A 133 6.24 5.52 1.17
CA LEU A 133 6.17 6.33 2.39
C LEU A 133 7.46 7.10 2.66
N LEU A 134 8.62 6.47 2.47
CA LEU A 134 9.92 7.11 2.66
C LEU A 134 10.08 8.30 1.71
N HIS A 135 9.82 8.10 0.42
CA HIS A 135 9.92 9.18 -0.57
C HIS A 135 8.95 10.32 -0.29
N ALA A 136 7.70 10.03 0.05
CA ALA A 136 6.71 11.03 0.43
C ALA A 136 7.14 11.82 1.66
N GLY A 137 7.59 11.12 2.69
CA GLY A 137 8.05 11.75 3.93
C GLY A 137 9.30 12.61 3.74
N MET A 138 10.25 12.19 2.90
CA MET A 138 11.41 13.00 2.56
C MET A 138 11.02 14.29 1.84
N ASP A 139 10.07 14.26 0.92
CA ASP A 139 9.59 15.44 0.20
C ASP A 139 8.81 16.40 1.11
N LEU A 140 7.98 15.85 2.04
CA LEU A 140 7.31 16.62 3.07
C LEU A 140 8.30 17.33 4.01
N LEU A 141 9.27 16.59 4.57
CA LEU A 141 10.27 17.14 5.50
C LEU A 141 11.20 18.15 4.82
N ALA A 142 11.50 17.97 3.54
CA ALA A 142 12.27 18.93 2.75
C ALA A 142 11.45 20.18 2.34
N GLY A 143 10.15 20.22 2.64
CA GLY A 143 9.27 21.34 2.27
C GLY A 143 9.01 21.45 0.77
N ARG A 144 9.26 20.38 -0.01
CA ARG A 144 8.98 20.34 -1.46
C ARG A 144 7.49 20.27 -1.77
N ILE A 145 6.74 19.65 -0.88
CA ILE A 145 5.28 19.53 -0.92
C ILE A 145 4.70 19.76 0.48
N SER A 146 3.44 20.16 0.57
CA SER A 146 2.72 20.31 1.85
C SER A 146 1.86 19.09 2.18
N THR A 147 1.48 18.33 1.17
CA THR A 147 0.56 17.19 1.25
C THR A 147 1.05 16.06 0.34
N ALA A 148 0.96 14.83 0.81
CA ALA A 148 1.29 13.64 0.04
C ALA A 148 0.16 12.61 0.10
N LEU A 149 -0.28 12.12 -1.05
CA LEU A 149 -1.17 10.98 -1.18
C LEU A 149 -0.31 9.75 -1.49
N VAL A 150 -0.23 8.82 -0.53
CA VAL A 150 0.59 7.61 -0.63
C VAL A 150 -0.31 6.40 -0.80
N GLY A 151 -0.07 5.59 -1.84
CA GLY A 151 -0.90 4.43 -2.12
C GLY A 151 -0.12 3.21 -2.58
N GLY A 152 -0.52 2.04 -2.11
CA GLY A 152 -0.03 0.76 -2.58
C GLY A 152 -1.17 -0.12 -3.05
N PHE A 153 -1.02 -0.76 -4.22
CA PHE A 153 -2.06 -1.60 -4.80
C PHE A 153 -1.47 -2.67 -5.70
N ASP A 154 -1.99 -3.88 -5.56
CA ASP A 154 -1.66 -5.03 -6.40
C ASP A 154 -2.91 -5.81 -6.74
N GLU A 155 -3.03 -6.19 -8.01
CA GLU A 155 -4.15 -6.95 -8.57
C GLU A 155 -3.92 -8.45 -8.54
N VAL A 156 -5.01 -9.21 -8.49
CA VAL A 156 -5.01 -10.63 -8.82
C VAL A 156 -5.29 -10.82 -10.30
N ALA A 157 -4.34 -11.44 -11.01
CA ALA A 157 -4.49 -11.70 -12.44
C ALA A 157 -5.28 -13.00 -12.70
N ILE A 158 -6.16 -12.97 -13.69
CA ILE A 158 -6.92 -14.11 -14.16
C ILE A 158 -6.25 -14.66 -15.45
N PRO A 159 -6.10 -15.99 -15.61
CA PRO A 159 -6.52 -17.09 -14.74
C PRO A 159 -5.68 -17.23 -13.47
N ILE A 160 -6.32 -17.52 -12.34
CA ILE A 160 -5.67 -17.60 -11.02
C ILE A 160 -4.55 -18.63 -10.99
N ALA A 161 -4.69 -19.78 -11.64
CA ALA A 161 -3.65 -20.81 -11.69
C ALA A 161 -2.29 -20.24 -12.20
N GLN A 162 -2.31 -19.45 -13.28
CA GLN A 162 -1.11 -18.80 -13.81
C GLN A 162 -0.57 -17.71 -12.86
N HIS A 163 -1.46 -17.04 -12.12
CA HIS A 163 -1.05 -16.04 -11.14
C HIS A 163 -0.35 -16.71 -9.94
N LEU A 164 -0.89 -17.80 -9.42
CA LEU A 164 -0.27 -18.58 -8.33
C LEU A 164 1.08 -19.16 -8.75
N GLU A 165 1.21 -19.69 -9.98
CA GLU A 165 2.48 -20.15 -10.53
C GLU A 165 3.54 -19.04 -10.57
N ARG A 166 3.15 -17.84 -11.04
CA ARG A 166 4.05 -16.66 -11.05
C ARG A 166 4.51 -16.27 -9.65
N LEU A 167 3.63 -16.32 -8.67
CA LEU A 167 3.93 -16.05 -7.27
C LEU A 167 4.72 -17.19 -6.61
N ARG A 168 4.92 -18.32 -7.29
CA ARG A 168 5.47 -19.56 -6.69
C ARG A 168 4.73 -19.96 -5.42
N ALA A 169 3.41 -19.79 -5.44
CA ALA A 169 2.56 -20.06 -4.31
C ALA A 169 2.58 -21.54 -3.92
N PRO A 170 2.40 -21.88 -2.63
CA PRO A 170 2.18 -23.25 -2.19
C PRO A 170 1.03 -23.92 -2.95
N ALA A 171 1.17 -25.21 -3.28
CA ALA A 171 0.20 -25.95 -4.09
C ALA A 171 -1.21 -26.05 -3.45
N ASP A 172 -1.28 -25.90 -2.13
CA ASP A 172 -2.51 -25.93 -1.32
C ASP A 172 -3.11 -24.54 -1.09
N THR A 173 -2.65 -23.51 -1.81
CA THR A 173 -3.18 -22.16 -1.67
C THR A 173 -4.64 -22.10 -2.10
N ALA A 174 -5.55 -21.99 -1.13
CA ALA A 174 -6.98 -21.95 -1.35
C ALA A 174 -7.51 -20.55 -1.70
N SER A 175 -6.84 -19.50 -1.25
CA SER A 175 -7.25 -18.11 -1.48
C SER A 175 -6.06 -17.16 -1.50
N LEU A 176 -6.24 -16.00 -2.14
CA LEU A 176 -5.23 -14.95 -2.22
C LEU A 176 -5.88 -13.58 -2.02
N TYR A 177 -5.08 -12.60 -1.58
CA TYR A 177 -5.54 -11.23 -1.41
C TYR A 177 -5.27 -10.39 -2.64
N GLU A 178 -6.20 -9.48 -2.91
CA GLU A 178 -6.04 -8.29 -3.75
C GLU A 178 -6.24 -7.07 -2.86
N GLY A 179 -5.52 -5.98 -3.10
CA GLY A 179 -5.66 -4.83 -2.23
C GLY A 179 -5.27 -3.48 -2.83
N SER A 180 -5.76 -2.45 -2.13
CA SER A 180 -5.46 -1.04 -2.41
C SER A 180 -5.49 -0.27 -1.09
N HIS A 181 -4.33 0.22 -0.63
CA HIS A 181 -4.11 0.78 0.70
C HIS A 181 -3.51 2.17 0.60
N TRP A 182 -4.09 3.15 1.29
CA TRP A 182 -3.79 4.56 1.09
C TRP A 182 -3.70 5.34 2.39
N LEU A 183 -2.78 6.31 2.41
CA LEU A 183 -2.64 7.31 3.46
C LEU A 183 -2.56 8.70 2.82
N LEU A 184 -3.23 9.67 3.43
CA LEU A 184 -3.04 11.08 3.15
C LEU A 184 -2.19 11.68 4.26
N LEU A 185 -1.01 12.18 3.91
CA LEU A 185 0.00 12.69 4.82
C LEU A 185 0.15 14.20 4.66
N GLU A 186 0.32 14.90 5.78
CA GLU A 186 0.52 16.35 5.82
C GLU A 186 1.61 16.69 6.84
N MET A 187 2.18 17.88 6.72
CA MET A 187 3.01 18.43 7.81
C MET A 187 2.08 18.99 8.88
N GLN A 188 2.33 18.69 10.17
CA GLN A 188 1.48 19.10 11.29
C GLN A 188 1.13 20.59 11.29
N ASN A 189 2.10 21.45 10.96
CA ASN A 189 1.90 22.90 10.95
C ASN A 189 1.00 23.40 9.81
N ASN A 190 0.76 22.57 8.80
CA ASN A 190 -0.01 22.91 7.61
C ASN A 190 -1.35 22.17 7.57
N SER A 191 -1.58 21.21 8.48
CA SER A 191 -2.81 20.42 8.48
C SER A 191 -3.99 21.27 8.96
N GLN A 192 -4.98 21.43 8.09
CA GLN A 192 -6.29 21.99 8.41
C GLN A 192 -7.32 20.89 8.69
N ASN A 193 -6.92 19.64 8.52
CA ASN A 193 -7.75 18.47 8.69
C ASN A 193 -7.60 17.88 10.09
N PRO A 194 -8.60 17.13 10.60
CA PRO A 194 -8.43 16.34 11.79
C PRO A 194 -7.26 15.37 11.64
N ILE A 195 -6.33 15.41 12.60
CA ILE A 195 -5.17 14.51 12.62
C ILE A 195 -5.65 13.16 13.15
N THR A 196 -5.46 12.11 12.35
CA THR A 196 -5.78 10.73 12.76
C THR A 196 -4.62 10.11 13.56
N GLY A 197 -3.36 10.49 13.26
CA GLY A 197 -2.17 9.99 13.94
C GLY A 197 -0.90 10.65 13.41
N GLU A 198 0.23 10.35 14.04
CA GLU A 198 1.57 10.78 13.60
C GLU A 198 2.33 9.57 13.03
N LEU A 199 3.18 9.83 12.04
CA LEU A 199 3.99 8.81 11.38
C LEU A 199 5.46 9.26 11.33
N GLU A 200 6.36 8.38 11.75
CA GLU A 200 7.80 8.57 11.57
C GLU A 200 8.27 7.94 10.24
N LEU A 201 9.35 8.46 9.67
CA LEU A 201 9.91 7.92 8.43
C LEU A 201 10.26 6.44 8.57
N PRO A 202 10.04 5.64 7.52
CA PRO A 202 10.47 4.25 7.49
C PRO A 202 11.95 4.06 7.78
N SER A 203 12.27 3.17 8.70
CA SER A 203 13.63 2.76 9.06
C SER A 203 13.96 1.43 8.39
N TYR A 204 14.88 1.44 7.41
CA TYR A 204 15.32 0.23 6.72
C TYR A 204 16.43 -0.46 7.51
N LEU A 205 16.25 -1.75 7.79
CA LEU A 205 17.11 -2.59 8.62
C LEU A 205 17.55 -3.79 7.77
N ARG A 206 18.84 -3.83 7.46
CA ARG A 206 19.37 -4.74 6.43
C ARG A 206 19.30 -6.23 6.82
N ASP A 207 19.29 -6.52 8.12
CA ASP A 207 19.35 -7.89 8.66
C ASP A 207 18.77 -7.96 10.09
N MET A 208 18.78 -9.17 10.67
CA MET A 208 18.25 -9.42 12.00
C MET A 208 19.07 -8.77 13.11
N GLU A 209 20.38 -8.58 12.91
CA GLU A 209 21.24 -7.91 13.90
C GLU A 209 20.89 -6.43 14.02
N THR A 210 20.78 -5.75 12.88
CA THR A 210 20.35 -4.33 12.85
C THR A 210 18.92 -4.19 13.34
N LEU A 211 18.02 -5.15 13.07
CA LEU A 211 16.69 -5.19 13.66
C LEU A 211 16.73 -5.28 15.18
N ALA A 212 17.53 -6.17 15.74
CA ALA A 212 17.65 -6.33 17.19
C ALA A 212 18.13 -5.03 17.86
N GLN A 213 19.21 -4.43 17.35
CA GLN A 213 19.76 -3.17 17.86
C GLN A 213 18.74 -2.02 17.78
N TRP A 214 17.99 -1.93 16.70
CA TRP A 214 16.97 -0.91 16.52
C TRP A 214 15.79 -1.13 17.48
N LEU A 215 15.35 -2.37 17.64
CA LEU A 215 14.27 -2.71 18.55
C LEU A 215 14.61 -2.41 20.01
N ASP A 216 15.86 -2.61 20.44
CA ASP A 216 16.31 -2.32 21.83
C ASP A 216 16.16 -0.83 22.18
N GLN A 217 16.22 0.06 21.20
CA GLN A 217 15.97 1.48 21.38
C GLN A 217 14.47 1.83 21.50
N HIS A 218 13.57 0.88 21.19
CA HIS A 218 12.12 1.06 21.15
C HIS A 218 11.37 -0.01 21.95
N ILE A 219 11.90 -0.35 23.12
CA ILE A 219 11.45 -1.53 23.89
C ILE A 219 9.99 -1.45 24.36
N GLU A 220 9.54 -0.25 24.70
CA GLU A 220 8.20 0.00 25.26
C GLU A 220 7.05 -0.05 24.24
N ARG A 221 7.37 -0.06 22.93
CA ARG A 221 6.34 0.00 21.90
C ARG A 221 5.89 -1.38 21.46
N PRO A 222 4.58 -1.64 21.38
CA PRO A 222 4.06 -2.88 20.82
C PRO A 222 4.38 -2.95 19.32
N LEU A 223 4.45 -4.17 18.78
CA LEU A 223 4.76 -4.44 17.39
C LEU A 223 3.55 -5.02 16.67
N GLN A 224 3.33 -4.59 15.42
CA GLN A 224 2.48 -5.28 14.48
C GLN A 224 3.31 -5.74 13.28
N LEU A 225 3.30 -7.04 13.03
CA LEU A 225 4.05 -7.67 11.95
C LEU A 225 3.15 -7.84 10.71
N SER A 226 3.62 -7.46 9.52
CA SER A 226 2.95 -7.79 8.26
C SER A 226 3.38 -9.12 7.66
N PHE A 227 4.16 -9.90 8.40
CA PHE A 227 4.70 -11.20 7.98
C PHE A 227 4.61 -12.22 9.12
N ARG A 228 4.72 -13.52 8.79
CA ARG A 228 4.82 -14.62 9.78
C ARG A 228 6.25 -14.76 10.25
N PRO A 229 6.54 -14.54 11.55
CA PRO A 229 7.88 -14.66 12.06
C PRO A 229 8.33 -16.13 12.10
N ASN A 230 9.56 -16.39 11.67
CA ASN A 230 10.23 -17.68 11.81
C ASN A 230 10.72 -17.92 13.26
N ALA A 231 11.33 -19.08 13.54
CA ALA A 231 11.76 -19.44 14.89
C ALA A 231 12.79 -18.45 15.48
N LYS A 232 13.73 -17.94 14.68
CA LYS A 232 14.75 -16.96 15.14
C LYS A 232 14.12 -15.61 15.43
N GLU A 233 13.21 -15.16 14.59
CA GLU A 233 12.47 -13.90 14.79
C GLU A 233 11.57 -13.99 16.03
N ARG A 234 10.87 -15.11 16.24
CA ARG A 234 10.08 -15.33 17.48
C ARG A 234 10.94 -15.30 18.74
N ALA A 235 12.14 -15.87 18.69
CA ALA A 235 13.08 -15.80 19.80
C ALA A 235 13.51 -14.34 20.09
N LEU A 236 13.80 -13.56 19.04
CA LEU A 236 14.12 -12.13 19.19
C LEU A 236 12.96 -11.34 19.81
N LEU A 237 11.72 -11.65 19.43
CA LEU A 237 10.52 -10.97 19.87
C LEU A 237 9.92 -11.50 21.18
N SER A 238 10.54 -12.51 21.81
CA SER A 238 9.96 -13.26 22.97
C SER A 238 9.63 -12.39 24.17
N ASN A 239 10.36 -11.30 24.40
CA ASN A 239 10.19 -10.38 25.53
C ASN A 239 9.40 -9.13 25.17
N ARG A 240 8.67 -9.13 24.04
CA ARG A 240 7.94 -7.98 23.53
C ARG A 240 6.45 -8.29 23.33
N GLN A 241 5.65 -7.27 23.43
CA GLN A 241 4.26 -7.35 22.98
C GLN A 241 4.23 -7.22 21.45
N TRP A 242 3.74 -8.24 20.77
CA TRP A 242 3.59 -8.23 19.31
C TRP A 242 2.35 -8.99 18.87
N GLN A 243 1.85 -8.60 17.71
CA GLN A 243 0.76 -9.29 17.00
C GLN A 243 1.09 -9.44 15.52
N GLU A 244 0.56 -10.47 14.90
CA GLU A 244 0.66 -10.73 13.48
C GLU A 244 -0.58 -10.19 12.78
N PHE A 245 -0.42 -9.32 11.79
CA PHE A 245 -1.49 -8.99 10.87
C PHE A 245 -1.53 -10.10 9.81
N ALA A 246 -2.16 -11.21 10.19
CA ALA A 246 -2.23 -12.39 9.34
C ALA A 246 -3.64 -12.56 8.78
N GLY A 247 -3.67 -12.87 7.49
CA GLY A 247 -4.85 -13.38 6.83
C GLY A 247 -4.75 -14.89 6.58
N LYS A 248 -5.85 -15.53 6.22
CA LYS A 248 -5.87 -16.94 5.77
C LYS A 248 -5.45 -17.06 4.31
N ALA A 249 -5.54 -15.99 3.54
CA ALA A 249 -5.21 -15.94 2.12
C ALA A 249 -3.72 -15.59 1.89
N LEU A 250 -3.20 -15.96 0.70
CA LEU A 250 -1.86 -15.57 0.28
C LEU A 250 -1.77 -14.04 0.18
N PRO A 251 -0.82 -13.39 0.86
CA PRO A 251 -0.65 -11.93 0.79
C PRO A 251 -0.28 -11.47 -0.63
N HIS A 252 -0.70 -10.25 -0.97
CA HIS A 252 -0.18 -9.54 -2.15
C HIS A 252 1.06 -8.70 -1.79
N GLY A 253 1.75 -8.17 -2.78
CA GLY A 253 3.05 -7.54 -2.58
C GLY A 253 3.07 -6.26 -1.76
N VAL A 254 1.93 -5.52 -1.68
CA VAL A 254 1.80 -4.33 -0.82
C VAL A 254 0.91 -4.58 0.41
N PHE A 255 0.87 -5.83 0.87
CA PHE A 255 0.08 -6.25 2.04
C PHE A 255 0.48 -5.53 3.34
N SER A 256 1.73 -5.09 3.43
CA SER A 256 2.21 -4.23 4.53
C SER A 256 1.38 -2.95 4.67
N GLY A 257 0.93 -2.38 3.55
CA GLY A 257 0.03 -1.24 3.54
C GLY A 257 -1.33 -1.53 4.21
N ALA A 258 -1.87 -2.76 4.06
CA ALA A 258 -3.08 -3.19 4.78
C ALA A 258 -2.83 -3.24 6.30
N ALA A 259 -1.70 -3.83 6.71
CA ALA A 259 -1.32 -3.94 8.10
C ALA A 259 -1.15 -2.55 8.75
N LEU A 260 -0.45 -1.63 8.07
CA LEU A 260 -0.28 -0.26 8.56
C LEU A 260 -1.62 0.49 8.66
N ASN A 261 -2.49 0.36 7.64
CA ASN A 261 -3.83 0.95 7.66
C ASN A 261 -4.70 0.40 8.81
N ALA A 262 -4.52 -0.86 9.20
CA ALA A 262 -5.24 -1.45 10.34
C ALA A 262 -4.84 -0.78 11.66
N LEU A 263 -3.56 -0.45 11.86
CA LEU A 263 -3.11 0.34 13.02
C LEU A 263 -3.74 1.73 13.01
N VAL A 264 -3.73 2.39 11.86
CA VAL A 264 -4.30 3.74 11.72
C VAL A 264 -5.80 3.72 11.99
N GLY A 265 -6.55 2.81 11.39
CA GLY A 265 -8.00 2.68 11.60
C GLY A 265 -8.38 2.27 13.02
N GLY A 266 -7.51 1.55 13.73
CA GLY A 266 -7.69 1.16 15.12
C GLY A 266 -7.18 2.19 16.14
N ASN A 267 -6.59 3.31 15.71
CA ASN A 267 -5.92 4.31 16.55
C ASN A 267 -4.89 3.67 17.50
N GLN A 268 -4.11 2.72 16.99
CA GLN A 268 -3.17 1.94 17.78
C GLN A 268 -1.73 2.48 17.62
N SER A 269 -1.17 3.02 18.69
CA SER A 269 0.25 3.40 18.72
C SER A 269 1.12 2.14 18.76
N ALA A 270 1.91 1.92 17.70
CA ALA A 270 2.72 0.72 17.57
C ALA A 270 3.86 0.95 16.55
N ILE A 271 4.79 0.02 16.52
CA ILE A 271 5.74 -0.16 15.44
C ILE A 271 5.12 -1.15 14.43
N HIS A 272 4.90 -0.69 13.21
CA HIS A 272 4.63 -1.58 12.09
C HIS A 272 5.96 -2.12 11.56
N LEU A 273 6.09 -3.44 11.51
CA LEU A 273 7.31 -4.11 11.05
C LEU A 273 7.00 -4.98 9.83
N SER A 274 7.69 -4.69 8.74
CA SER A 274 7.61 -5.42 7.47
C SER A 274 8.91 -6.13 7.18
N LYS A 275 8.85 -7.16 6.33
CA LYS A 275 10.01 -7.99 5.97
C LYS A 275 10.01 -8.27 4.47
N LYS A 276 11.19 -8.18 3.86
CA LYS A 276 11.47 -8.62 2.49
C LYS A 276 11.97 -10.06 2.47
N THR A 277 11.66 -10.79 1.42
CA THR A 277 12.08 -12.19 1.22
C THR A 277 13.59 -12.39 1.40
N GLY A 278 14.41 -11.41 1.05
CA GLY A 278 15.87 -11.42 1.25
C GLY A 278 16.35 -11.29 2.70
N GLY A 279 15.46 -11.10 3.69
CA GLY A 279 15.80 -11.03 5.11
C GLY A 279 16.09 -9.62 5.64
N SER A 280 15.84 -8.57 4.85
CA SER A 280 15.81 -7.19 5.32
C SER A 280 14.43 -6.83 5.87
N TYR A 281 14.39 -5.81 6.73
CA TYR A 281 13.18 -5.37 7.42
C TYR A 281 12.98 -3.87 7.22
N CYS A 282 11.75 -3.43 7.43
CA CYS A 282 11.44 -2.01 7.53
C CYS A 282 10.49 -1.76 8.70
N ALA A 283 10.80 -0.78 9.54
CA ALA A 283 10.00 -0.39 10.68
C ALA A 283 9.41 1.01 10.46
N VAL A 284 8.11 1.15 10.74
CA VAL A 284 7.38 2.43 10.69
C VAL A 284 6.71 2.65 12.04
N ILE A 285 7.01 3.76 12.70
CA ILE A 285 6.39 4.12 13.96
C ILE A 285 5.13 4.94 13.68
N VAL A 286 4.01 4.48 14.26
CA VAL A 286 2.74 5.21 14.25
C VAL A 286 2.39 5.56 15.69
N SER A 287 2.00 6.79 15.94
CA SER A 287 1.63 7.30 17.27
C SER A 287 0.31 8.05 17.21
N PHE A 288 -0.51 7.85 18.23
CA PHE A 288 -1.78 8.55 18.43
C PHE A 288 -1.74 9.32 19.74
N ALA A 289 -2.43 10.46 19.80
CA ALA A 289 -2.59 11.15 21.06
C ALA A 289 -3.36 10.24 22.03
N GLU A 290 -2.90 10.14 23.26
CA GLU A 290 -3.64 9.45 24.30
C GLU A 290 -5.01 10.11 24.45
N SER A 291 -6.09 9.34 24.37
CA SER A 291 -7.41 9.84 24.72
C SER A 291 -7.36 10.32 26.17
N PRO A 292 -7.81 11.56 26.49
CA PRO A 292 -7.86 11.98 27.86
C PRO A 292 -8.68 10.94 28.65
N ALA A 293 -8.09 10.48 29.77
CA ALA A 293 -8.77 9.53 30.65
C ALA A 293 -10.18 10.08 30.97
N PRO A 294 -11.24 9.25 30.95
CA PRO A 294 -12.56 9.72 31.33
C PRO A 294 -12.44 10.36 32.70
N SER A 295 -12.79 11.64 32.79
CA SER A 295 -12.86 12.35 34.07
C SER A 295 -13.83 11.59 34.95
N VAL A 296 -13.31 11.00 36.03
CA VAL A 296 -14.06 10.29 37.06
C VAL A 296 -14.94 11.27 37.83
#